data_de44abc1315be900a33e4462234bf3ca
#
_entry.id   de44abc1315be900a33e4462234bf3ca
#
_cell.length_a   1.000
_cell.length_b   1.000
_cell.length_c   1.000
_cell.angle_alpha   90.00
_cell.angle_beta   90.00
_cell.angle_gamma   90.00
#
_symmetry.space_group_name_H-M   'P 1'
#
loop_
_entity.id
_entity.type
_entity.pdbx_description
1 polymer ?
#
loop_
_entity_poly.entity_id
_entity_poly.type
_entity_poly.pdbx_seq_one_letter_code
_entity_poly.pdbx_strand_id
1 'polypeptide(L)'
;NTVGTKSYRRYQNSGVSGTLANVSVMESKIGDQLNITLRDEDGNYVKNQFSLYDQNGFVENNFCEDIISKLRNMKKGETYTIYTWLLSPEDQRSYDEDTAGREVRAKYYDRRGVSIKSNGERVDNYIKFETDDRPYVEGGNISPRIKWVENKAKPGKKKKSAASSEKRSDFFITELMEAVNGH
;
A
#
# COMPACT_ATOMS: atom_id res chain seq x y z
N ASN A 1 35.82 -10.40 10.08
CA ASN A 1 35.04 -9.31 10.70
C ASN A 1 33.77 -9.12 9.90
N THR A 2 32.68 -9.76 10.31
CA THR A 2 31.38 -9.56 9.71
C THR A 2 30.84 -8.21 10.22
N VAL A 3 30.85 -7.20 9.37
CA VAL A 3 30.15 -5.95 9.65
C VAL A 3 28.67 -6.27 9.61
N GLY A 4 28.03 -6.32 10.77
CA GLY A 4 26.59 -6.53 10.87
C GLY A 4 25.85 -5.40 10.17
N THR A 5 25.09 -5.73 9.14
CA THR A 5 24.21 -4.78 8.45
C THR A 5 23.08 -4.41 9.40
N LYS A 6 23.12 -3.22 9.96
CA LYS A 6 21.99 -2.67 10.73
C LYS A 6 20.95 -2.18 9.73
N SER A 7 19.80 -2.81 9.65
CA SER A 7 18.67 -2.26 8.89
C SER A 7 17.93 -1.23 9.74
N TYR A 8 17.79 -0.03 9.23
CA TYR A 8 17.01 1.02 9.86
C TYR A 8 15.69 1.17 9.10
N ARG A 9 14.57 1.09 9.79
CA ARG A 9 13.29 1.55 9.26
C ARG A 9 13.18 3.06 9.48
N ARG A 10 13.30 3.83 8.42
CA ARG A 10 13.05 5.27 8.43
C ARG A 10 11.81 5.57 7.62
N TYR A 11 10.87 6.30 8.21
CA TYR A 11 9.89 7.05 7.45
C TYR A 11 10.61 8.32 6.94
N GLN A 12 10.89 8.37 5.63
CA GLN A 12 11.57 9.52 5.05
C GLN A 12 10.54 10.41 4.36
N ASN A 13 10.33 11.61 4.90
CA ASN A 13 9.50 12.63 4.25
C ASN A 13 10.10 13.12 2.91
N SER A 14 11.40 12.93 2.68
CA SER A 14 12.09 13.34 1.46
C SER A 14 11.89 12.39 0.27
N GLY A 15 11.38 11.20 0.49
CA GLY A 15 11.23 10.19 -0.55
C GLY A 15 12.54 9.50 -0.97
N VAL A 16 12.41 8.45 -1.75
CA VAL A 16 13.51 7.71 -2.38
C VAL A 16 13.32 7.76 -3.88
N SER A 17 14.27 8.31 -4.60
CA SER A 17 14.22 8.48 -6.06
C SER A 17 15.16 7.53 -6.77
N GLY A 18 14.75 7.09 -7.95
CA GLY A 18 15.57 6.31 -8.85
C GLY A 18 14.79 5.71 -10.00
N THR A 19 15.53 5.09 -10.91
CA THR A 19 14.95 4.39 -12.05
C THR A 19 14.42 3.02 -11.60
N LEU A 20 13.17 2.71 -11.93
CA LEU A 20 12.56 1.42 -11.58
C LEU A 20 13.34 0.27 -12.24
N ALA A 21 13.96 -0.54 -11.41
CA ALA A 21 14.74 -1.71 -11.84
C ALA A 21 13.93 -3.01 -11.73
N ASN A 22 13.18 -3.18 -10.63
CA ASN A 22 12.42 -4.40 -10.39
C ASN A 22 11.32 -4.21 -9.35
N VAL A 23 10.27 -5.01 -9.49
CA VAL A 23 9.24 -5.24 -8.48
C VAL A 23 9.21 -6.72 -8.18
N SER A 24 9.28 -7.11 -6.93
CA SER A 24 9.31 -8.53 -6.54
C SER A 24 8.66 -8.77 -5.19
N VAL A 25 8.27 -10.01 -4.97
CA VAL A 25 7.89 -10.51 -3.65
C VAL A 25 9.00 -11.42 -3.17
N MET A 26 9.45 -11.23 -1.94
CA MET A 26 10.49 -12.02 -1.32
C MET A 26 9.99 -12.61 -0.01
N GLU A 27 10.13 -13.91 0.12
CA GLU A 27 9.93 -14.59 1.40
C GLU A 27 11.04 -14.23 2.37
N SER A 28 10.67 -13.94 3.61
CA SER A 28 11.61 -13.67 4.67
C SER A 28 11.20 -14.32 5.99
N LYS A 29 12.11 -14.39 6.94
CA LYS A 29 11.82 -14.91 8.29
C LYS A 29 10.76 -14.12 9.06
N ILE A 30 10.53 -12.87 8.64
CA ILE A 30 9.52 -11.96 9.23
C ILE A 30 8.27 -11.88 8.38
N GLY A 31 8.09 -12.75 7.38
CA GLY A 31 6.97 -12.77 6.43
C GLY A 31 7.36 -12.24 5.05
N ASP A 32 6.43 -12.34 4.13
CA ASP A 32 6.64 -11.91 2.75
C ASP A 32 6.76 -10.40 2.63
N GLN A 33 7.68 -9.96 1.80
CA GLN A 33 7.99 -8.55 1.55
C GLN A 33 7.70 -8.19 0.10
N LEU A 34 6.93 -7.13 -0.10
CA LEU A 34 6.85 -6.45 -1.38
C LEU A 34 8.06 -5.53 -1.52
N ASN A 35 8.85 -5.74 -2.57
CA ASN A 35 10.05 -4.97 -2.84
C ASN A 35 9.90 -4.15 -4.12
N ILE A 36 10.19 -2.85 -4.03
CA ILE A 36 10.39 -1.99 -5.19
C ILE A 36 11.86 -1.60 -5.20
N THR A 37 12.57 -2.04 -6.22
CA THR A 37 14.00 -1.74 -6.38
C THR A 37 14.17 -0.60 -7.37
N LEU A 38 14.79 0.47 -6.91
CA LEU A 38 15.18 1.61 -7.72
C LEU A 38 16.69 1.63 -7.89
N ARG A 39 17.17 2.07 -9.04
CA ARG A 39 18.59 2.35 -9.30
C ARG A 39 18.82 3.86 -9.22
N ASP A 40 19.69 4.30 -8.34
CA ASP A 40 20.04 5.70 -8.18
C ASP A 40 20.96 6.21 -9.32
N GLU A 41 21.31 7.50 -9.29
CA GLU A 41 22.17 8.14 -10.27
C GLU A 41 23.59 7.59 -10.29
N ASP A 42 24.08 7.07 -9.16
CA ASP A 42 25.39 6.44 -9.03
C ASP A 42 25.39 4.97 -9.48
N GLY A 43 24.23 4.44 -9.87
CA GLY A 43 24.06 3.06 -10.31
C GLY A 43 23.83 2.05 -9.18
N ASN A 44 23.68 2.52 -7.94
CA ASN A 44 23.38 1.65 -6.80
C ASN A 44 21.89 1.28 -6.75
N TYR A 45 21.61 0.09 -6.23
CA TYR A 45 20.23 -0.38 -6.07
C TYR A 45 19.73 -0.10 -4.65
N VAL A 46 18.60 0.56 -4.57
CA VAL A 46 17.88 0.84 -3.33
C VAL A 46 16.60 0.04 -3.31
N LYS A 47 16.42 -0.82 -2.31
CA LYS A 47 15.21 -1.59 -2.10
C LYS A 47 14.29 -0.88 -1.13
N ASN A 48 13.08 -0.59 -1.59
CA ASN A 48 11.97 -0.19 -0.72
C ASN A 48 11.17 -1.44 -0.38
N GLN A 49 11.19 -1.83 0.89
CA GLN A 49 10.60 -3.08 1.37
C GLN A 49 9.38 -2.78 2.23
N PHE A 50 8.28 -3.46 1.95
CA PHE A 50 7.02 -3.33 2.67
C PHE A 50 6.53 -4.71 3.08
N SER A 51 6.10 -4.88 4.33
CA SER A 51 5.46 -6.12 4.77
C SER A 51 4.18 -6.33 3.98
N LEU A 52 4.11 -7.42 3.21
CA LEU A 52 3.01 -7.66 2.27
C LEU A 52 1.70 -7.96 2.99
N TYR A 53 1.77 -8.68 4.10
CA TYR A 53 0.60 -9.10 4.86
C TYR A 53 0.54 -8.41 6.22
N ASP A 54 -0.68 -8.14 6.66
CA ASP A 54 -0.95 -7.69 8.02
C ASP A 54 -0.90 -8.87 9.02
N GLN A 55 -1.16 -8.58 10.30
CA GLN A 55 -1.16 -9.60 11.36
C GLN A 55 -2.24 -10.68 11.20
N ASN A 56 -3.25 -10.45 10.36
CA ASN A 56 -4.33 -11.39 10.06
C ASN A 56 -4.07 -12.22 8.79
N GLY A 57 -2.93 -12.01 8.12
CA GLY A 57 -2.54 -12.69 6.89
C GLY A 57 -3.21 -12.13 5.62
N PHE A 58 -3.81 -10.94 5.70
CA PHE A 58 -4.36 -10.23 4.54
C PHE A 58 -3.38 -9.18 4.02
N VAL A 59 -3.47 -8.84 2.73
CA VAL A 59 -2.64 -7.78 2.16
C VAL A 59 -2.75 -6.51 3.00
N GLU A 60 -1.61 -5.97 3.35
CA GLU A 60 -1.52 -4.76 4.17
C GLU A 60 -2.12 -3.57 3.42
N ASN A 61 -3.04 -2.86 4.06
CA ASN A 61 -3.91 -1.90 3.38
C ASN A 61 -3.39 -0.45 3.37
N ASN A 62 -2.40 -0.10 4.18
CA ASN A 62 -1.87 1.27 4.22
C ASN A 62 -0.83 1.53 3.14
N PHE A 63 0.08 0.57 2.90
CA PHE A 63 1.17 0.70 1.95
C PHE A 63 1.01 -0.22 0.75
N CYS A 64 0.81 -1.52 1.00
CA CYS A 64 0.84 -2.51 -0.08
C CYS A 64 -0.33 -2.39 -1.04
N GLU A 65 -1.55 -2.24 -0.57
CA GLU A 65 -2.70 -2.02 -1.47
C GLU A 65 -2.52 -0.77 -2.34
N ASP A 66 -2.00 0.31 -1.76
CA ASP A 66 -1.79 1.57 -2.49
C ASP A 66 -0.68 1.44 -3.54
N ILE A 67 0.42 0.75 -3.20
CA ILE A 67 1.49 0.43 -4.15
C ILE A 67 0.98 -0.45 -5.28
N ILE A 68 0.35 -1.57 -4.95
CA ILE A 68 -0.16 -2.54 -5.95
C ILE A 68 -1.14 -1.85 -6.90
N SER A 69 -1.96 -0.92 -6.38
CA SER A 69 -2.90 -0.15 -7.19
C SER A 69 -2.24 0.68 -8.29
N LYS A 70 -0.95 0.99 -8.18
CA LYS A 70 -0.18 1.81 -9.12
C LYS A 70 0.74 1.01 -10.04
N LEU A 71 1.07 -0.24 -9.69
CA LEU A 71 2.15 -0.98 -10.36
C LEU A 71 1.97 -1.11 -11.87
N ARG A 72 0.73 -1.29 -12.36
CA ARG A 72 0.49 -1.37 -13.81
C ARG A 72 0.70 -0.06 -14.57
N ASN A 73 0.69 1.07 -13.86
CA ASN A 73 1.00 2.39 -14.41
C ASN A 73 2.47 2.77 -14.24
N MET A 74 3.27 1.90 -13.64
CA MET A 74 4.71 2.07 -13.53
C MET A 74 5.42 1.23 -14.58
N LYS A 75 6.51 1.76 -15.12
CA LYS A 75 7.28 1.09 -16.16
C LYS A 75 8.75 0.97 -15.76
N LYS A 76 9.31 -0.21 -15.98
CA LYS A 76 10.74 -0.45 -15.80
C LYS A 76 11.56 0.52 -16.68
N GLY A 77 12.59 1.09 -16.12
CA GLY A 77 13.43 2.08 -16.80
C GLY A 77 12.97 3.54 -16.67
N GLU A 78 11.76 3.79 -16.16
CA GLU A 78 11.30 5.14 -15.82
C GLU A 78 11.70 5.53 -14.39
N THR A 79 11.85 6.83 -14.15
CA THR A 79 12.26 7.37 -12.84
C THR A 79 11.03 7.66 -11.97
N TYR A 80 11.11 7.19 -10.74
CA TYR A 80 10.07 7.40 -9.72
C TYR A 80 10.67 7.91 -8.43
N THR A 81 9.83 8.62 -7.67
CA THR A 81 10.11 8.96 -6.27
C THR A 81 9.02 8.36 -5.40
N ILE A 82 9.42 7.57 -4.40
CA ILE A 82 8.52 6.90 -3.47
C ILE A 82 8.59 7.63 -2.14
N TYR A 83 7.46 8.14 -1.71
CA TYR A 83 7.30 8.82 -0.41
C TYR A 83 6.45 7.95 0.50
N THR A 84 6.93 7.70 1.70
CA THR A 84 6.08 7.21 2.79
C THR A 84 5.69 8.38 3.67
N TRP A 85 4.45 8.43 4.11
CA TRP A 85 3.94 9.49 4.95
C TRP A 85 3.15 8.95 6.14
N LEU A 86 3.19 9.70 7.22
CA LEU A 86 2.45 9.44 8.45
C LEU A 86 1.86 10.78 8.90
N LEU A 87 0.53 10.81 9.05
CA LEU A 87 -0.13 11.99 9.63
C LEU A 87 -0.11 11.88 11.16
N SER A 88 0.28 12.97 11.81
CA SER A 88 0.13 13.11 13.27
C SER A 88 -1.36 13.19 13.64
N PRO A 89 -1.74 12.93 14.91
CA PRO A 89 -3.12 13.11 15.35
C PRO A 89 -3.67 14.53 15.13
N GLU A 90 -2.80 15.53 15.12
CA GLU A 90 -3.17 16.94 14.84
C GLU A 90 -3.41 17.19 13.37
N ASP A 91 -2.49 16.74 12.51
CA ASP A 91 -2.64 16.80 11.07
C ASP A 91 -3.85 15.99 10.60
N GLN A 92 -4.10 14.88 11.26
CA GLN A 92 -5.28 14.05 11.01
C GLN A 92 -6.57 14.80 11.28
N ARG A 93 -6.66 15.51 12.39
CA ARG A 93 -7.85 16.31 12.74
C ARG A 93 -8.09 17.42 11.71
N SER A 94 -7.05 18.15 11.36
CA SER A 94 -7.12 19.19 10.33
C SER A 94 -7.62 18.64 8.99
N TYR A 95 -7.10 17.49 8.57
CA TYR A 95 -7.54 16.84 7.35
C TYR A 95 -9.01 16.38 7.41
N ASP A 96 -9.46 15.88 8.55
CA ASP A 96 -10.83 15.39 8.73
C ASP A 96 -11.84 16.56 8.83
N GLU A 97 -11.44 17.70 9.37
CA GLU A 97 -12.24 18.93 9.39
C GLU A 97 -12.42 19.50 7.97
N ASP A 98 -11.37 19.50 7.16
CA ASP A 98 -11.39 19.98 5.77
C ASP A 98 -12.21 19.08 4.85
N THR A 99 -12.34 17.81 5.16
CA THR A 99 -13.16 16.83 4.42
C THR A 99 -14.59 16.76 4.94
N ALA A 100 -15.25 17.88 5.10
CA ALA A 100 -16.57 18.06 5.69
C ALA A 100 -17.57 16.91 5.39
N GLY A 101 -18.12 16.29 6.43
CA GLY A 101 -19.21 15.30 6.38
C GLY A 101 -18.77 13.83 6.45
N ARG A 102 -17.49 13.52 6.61
CA ARG A 102 -17.05 12.15 6.92
C ARG A 102 -16.88 11.97 8.41
N GLU A 103 -17.63 11.01 8.98
CA GLU A 103 -17.47 10.61 10.38
C GLU A 103 -16.00 10.29 10.68
N VAL A 104 -15.40 11.05 11.58
CA VAL A 104 -14.01 10.89 12.00
C VAL A 104 -13.87 9.60 12.79
N ARG A 105 -13.44 8.54 12.12
CA ARG A 105 -13.07 7.27 12.78
C ARG A 105 -11.63 7.26 13.27
N ALA A 106 -10.87 8.31 13.01
CA ALA A 106 -9.43 8.35 13.20
C ALA A 106 -8.95 8.75 14.60
N LYS A 107 -9.81 8.72 15.60
CA LYS A 107 -9.42 9.05 16.98
C LYS A 107 -8.28 8.19 17.57
N TYR A 108 -7.93 7.07 16.92
CA TYR A 108 -7.04 6.06 17.52
C TYR A 108 -6.01 5.45 16.58
N TYR A 109 -5.95 5.88 15.31
CA TYR A 109 -5.01 5.30 14.33
C TYR A 109 -4.32 6.39 13.53
N ASP A 110 -3.02 6.39 13.57
CA ASP A 110 -2.23 7.22 12.66
C ASP A 110 -2.54 6.83 11.21
N ARG A 111 -2.95 7.78 10.39
CA ARG A 111 -3.04 7.56 8.96
C ARG A 111 -1.66 7.56 8.36
N ARG A 112 -1.38 6.54 7.60
CA ARG A 112 -0.12 6.36 6.90
C ARG A 112 -0.37 5.85 5.51
N GLY A 113 0.56 6.10 4.61
CA GLY A 113 0.45 5.64 3.24
C GLY A 113 1.71 5.90 2.45
N VAL A 114 1.60 5.64 1.16
CA VAL A 114 2.67 5.83 0.20
C VAL A 114 2.19 6.72 -0.95
N SER A 115 3.06 7.61 -1.40
CA SER A 115 2.85 8.35 -2.64
C SER A 115 3.98 8.03 -3.60
N ILE A 116 3.65 7.76 -4.86
CA ILE A 116 4.63 7.54 -5.91
C ILE A 116 4.45 8.64 -6.95
N LYS A 117 5.56 9.30 -7.30
CA LYS A 117 5.57 10.36 -8.31
C LYS A 117 6.55 10.01 -9.43
N SER A 118 6.22 10.43 -10.62
CA SER A 118 7.12 10.46 -11.78
C SER A 118 7.12 11.86 -12.38
N ASN A 119 8.28 12.46 -12.60
CA ASN A 119 8.42 13.83 -13.10
C ASN A 119 7.57 14.88 -12.33
N GLY A 120 7.48 14.72 -11.01
CA GLY A 120 6.72 15.62 -10.13
C GLY A 120 5.22 15.36 -10.09
N GLU A 121 4.69 14.52 -10.94
CA GLU A 121 3.28 14.15 -10.98
C GLU A 121 3.02 12.82 -10.26
N ARG A 122 1.86 12.70 -9.63
CA ARG A 122 1.46 11.46 -8.98
C ARG A 122 1.18 10.39 -10.02
N VAL A 123 1.67 9.16 -9.74
CA VAL A 123 1.26 7.98 -10.49
C VAL A 123 -0.17 7.64 -10.11
N ASP A 124 -1.05 7.61 -11.10
CA ASP A 124 -2.45 7.27 -10.91
C ASP A 124 -2.65 5.80 -10.53
N ASN A 125 -3.72 5.55 -9.78
CA ASN A 125 -4.14 4.20 -9.48
C ASN A 125 -4.76 3.55 -10.73
N TYR A 126 -4.18 2.44 -11.17
CA TYR A 126 -4.81 1.54 -12.13
C TYR A 126 -6.02 0.84 -11.49
N ILE A 127 -5.82 0.29 -10.28
CA ILE A 127 -6.90 -0.32 -9.51
C ILE A 127 -7.73 0.78 -8.86
N LYS A 128 -9.04 0.74 -9.09
CA LYS A 128 -10.02 1.61 -8.45
C LYS A 128 -10.72 0.87 -7.32
N PHE A 129 -11.21 1.63 -6.33
CA PHE A 129 -11.95 1.05 -5.22
C PHE A 129 -13.44 0.95 -5.53
N GLU A 130 -14.08 -0.12 -5.11
CA GLU A 130 -15.52 -0.31 -5.22
C GLU A 130 -16.27 0.80 -4.46
N THR A 131 -17.22 1.42 -5.15
CA THR A 131 -18.21 2.34 -4.60
C THR A 131 -19.60 1.94 -5.09
N ASP A 132 -20.65 2.59 -4.60
CA ASP A 132 -22.02 2.32 -5.08
C ASP A 132 -22.18 2.66 -6.57
N ASP A 133 -21.48 3.71 -7.04
CA ASP A 133 -21.47 4.12 -8.45
C ASP A 133 -20.45 3.33 -9.30
N ARG A 134 -19.59 2.59 -8.68
CA ARG A 134 -18.54 1.79 -9.32
C ARG A 134 -18.45 0.42 -8.66
N PRO A 135 -19.35 -0.50 -9.01
CA PRO A 135 -19.41 -1.82 -8.39
C PRO A 135 -18.21 -2.69 -8.77
N TYR A 136 -17.90 -3.64 -7.90
CA TYR A 136 -16.92 -4.68 -8.19
C TYR A 136 -17.38 -5.53 -9.38
N VAL A 137 -16.44 -5.81 -10.28
CA VAL A 137 -16.62 -6.75 -11.41
C VAL A 137 -15.47 -7.73 -11.38
N GLU A 138 -15.77 -9.01 -11.41
CA GLU A 138 -14.75 -10.06 -11.45
C GLU A 138 -13.90 -9.95 -12.72
N GLY A 139 -12.57 -10.05 -12.57
CA GLY A 139 -11.62 -9.86 -13.66
C GLY A 139 -11.39 -8.41 -14.11
N GLY A 140 -12.07 -7.45 -13.47
CA GLY A 140 -11.86 -6.02 -13.71
C GLY A 140 -10.80 -5.41 -12.79
N ASN A 141 -10.60 -4.12 -12.92
CA ASN A 141 -9.64 -3.34 -12.13
C ASN A 141 -10.27 -2.62 -10.91
N ILE A 142 -11.38 -3.12 -10.42
CA ILE A 142 -12.09 -2.57 -9.26
C ILE A 142 -11.92 -3.54 -8.09
N SER A 143 -11.23 -3.11 -7.03
CA SER A 143 -11.04 -3.93 -5.85
C SER A 143 -12.33 -4.06 -5.05
N PRO A 144 -12.66 -5.26 -4.53
CA PRO A 144 -13.86 -5.44 -3.72
C PRO A 144 -13.71 -4.70 -2.39
N ARG A 145 -14.80 -4.10 -1.91
CA ARG A 145 -14.81 -3.39 -0.63
C ARG A 145 -14.90 -4.33 0.57
N ILE A 146 -14.34 -3.90 1.68
CA ILE A 146 -14.50 -4.57 2.97
C ILE A 146 -15.92 -4.36 3.48
N LYS A 147 -16.58 -5.44 3.86
CA LYS A 147 -17.88 -5.42 4.54
C LYS A 147 -17.67 -5.42 6.06
N TRP A 148 -18.48 -4.67 6.77
CA TRP A 148 -18.47 -4.62 8.22
C TRP A 148 -19.67 -5.40 8.77
N VAL A 149 -19.40 -6.29 9.71
CA VAL A 149 -20.41 -7.14 10.36
C VAL A 149 -20.41 -6.89 11.86
N GLU A 150 -21.49 -7.28 12.52
CA GLU A 150 -21.59 -7.19 13.98
C GLU A 150 -20.51 -8.03 14.65
N ASN A 151 -19.88 -7.47 15.69
CA ASN A 151 -18.92 -8.19 16.50
C ASN A 151 -19.62 -8.89 17.66
N LYS A 152 -19.88 -10.19 17.53
CA LYS A 152 -20.54 -10.99 18.56
C LYS A 152 -19.81 -10.99 19.92
N ALA A 153 -18.48 -10.83 19.91
CA ALA A 153 -17.68 -10.75 21.13
C ALA A 153 -17.74 -9.37 21.81
N LYS A 154 -18.17 -8.34 21.08
CA LYS A 154 -18.30 -6.96 21.57
C LYS A 154 -19.60 -6.36 21.04
N PRO A 155 -20.74 -6.63 21.71
CA PRO A 155 -22.07 -6.16 21.27
C PRO A 155 -22.08 -4.64 20.99
N GLY A 156 -22.74 -4.22 19.92
CA GLY A 156 -22.79 -2.83 19.47
C GLY A 156 -21.54 -2.35 18.71
N LYS A 157 -20.51 -3.18 18.55
CA LYS A 157 -19.34 -2.87 17.72
C LYS A 157 -19.36 -3.69 16.43
N LYS A 158 -18.86 -3.08 15.35
CA LYS A 158 -18.66 -3.76 14.07
C LYS A 158 -17.21 -4.21 13.91
N LYS A 159 -17.00 -5.29 13.19
CA LYS A 159 -15.68 -5.78 12.76
C LYS A 159 -15.68 -6.02 11.25
N LYS A 160 -14.50 -6.06 10.65
CA LYS A 160 -14.35 -6.43 9.23
C LYS A 160 -14.78 -7.89 9.04
N SER A 161 -15.59 -8.14 8.00
CA SER A 161 -15.93 -9.50 7.59
C SER A 161 -14.69 -10.22 7.08
N ALA A 162 -14.37 -11.39 7.65
CA ALA A 162 -13.24 -12.21 7.22
C ALA A 162 -13.35 -12.60 5.74
N ALA A 163 -14.54 -13.00 5.28
CA ALA A 163 -14.77 -13.37 3.89
C ALA A 163 -14.52 -12.20 2.91
N SER A 164 -14.95 -10.98 3.26
CA SER A 164 -14.70 -9.81 2.43
C SER A 164 -13.22 -9.38 2.46
N SER A 165 -12.55 -9.54 3.59
CA SER A 165 -11.12 -9.26 3.72
C SER A 165 -10.28 -10.25 2.89
N GLU A 166 -10.63 -11.53 2.92
CA GLU A 166 -9.99 -12.57 2.09
C GLU A 166 -10.20 -12.29 0.60
N LYS A 167 -11.42 -12.03 0.17
CA LYS A 167 -11.73 -11.71 -1.24
C LYS A 167 -10.94 -10.50 -1.72
N ARG A 168 -10.83 -9.45 -0.91
CA ARG A 168 -10.04 -8.27 -1.25
C ARG A 168 -8.54 -8.57 -1.30
N SER A 169 -8.02 -9.33 -0.33
CA SER A 169 -6.63 -9.75 -0.29
C SER A 169 -6.26 -10.59 -1.52
N ASP A 170 -7.08 -11.57 -1.89
CA ASP A 170 -6.88 -12.42 -3.07
C ASP A 170 -6.86 -11.59 -4.35
N PHE A 171 -7.74 -10.60 -4.46
CA PHE A 171 -7.74 -9.65 -5.58
C PHE A 171 -6.39 -8.93 -5.70
N PHE A 172 -5.87 -8.36 -4.61
CA PHE A 172 -4.60 -7.64 -4.64
C PHE A 172 -3.40 -8.56 -4.87
N ILE A 173 -3.41 -9.78 -4.37
CA ILE A 173 -2.35 -10.76 -4.66
C ILE A 173 -2.35 -11.13 -6.15
N THR A 174 -3.50 -11.38 -6.74
CA THR A 174 -3.62 -11.65 -8.17
C THR A 174 -3.06 -10.49 -9.00
N GLU A 175 -3.45 -9.28 -8.69
CA GLU A 175 -2.96 -8.07 -9.37
C GLU A 175 -1.45 -7.86 -9.18
N LEU A 176 -0.93 -8.13 -7.98
CA LEU A 176 0.49 -8.06 -7.69
C LEU A 176 1.28 -9.06 -8.53
N MET A 177 0.84 -10.32 -8.58
CA MET A 177 1.54 -11.37 -9.32
C MET A 177 1.53 -11.11 -10.82
N GLU A 178 0.44 -10.59 -11.37
CA GLU A 178 0.38 -10.18 -12.76
C GLU A 178 1.32 -8.98 -13.05
N ALA A 179 1.38 -8.02 -12.15
CA ALA A 179 2.30 -6.89 -12.29
C ALA A 179 3.76 -7.33 -12.20
N VAL A 180 4.12 -8.21 -11.26
CA VAL A 180 5.48 -8.76 -11.11
C VAL A 180 5.89 -9.55 -12.35
N ASN A 181 5.00 -10.34 -12.93
CA ASN A 181 5.28 -11.09 -14.15
C ASN A 181 5.36 -10.20 -15.40
N GLY A 182 4.74 -9.03 -15.40
CA GLY A 182 4.80 -8.02 -16.46
C GLY A 182 6.00 -7.06 -16.35
N HIS A 183 6.68 -7.03 -15.23
CA HIS A 183 7.90 -6.28 -14.96
C HIS A 183 9.11 -7.22 -14.96
#